data_3cd6e280f146c44a3084a8077bb8223c
#
_entry.id   3cd6e280f146c44a3084a8077bb8223c
#
_cell.length_a   1.000
_cell.length_b   1.000
_cell.length_c   1.000
_cell.angle_alpha   90.00
_cell.angle_beta   90.00
_cell.angle_gamma   90.00
#
_symmetry.space_group_name_H-M   'P 1'
#
loop_
_entity.id
_entity.type
_entity.pdbx_description
1 polymer ?
#
loop_
_entity_poly.entity_id
_entity_poly.type
_entity_poly.pdbx_seq_one_letter_code
_entity_poly.pdbx_strand_id
1 'polypeptide(L)'
;MLALLLLQAPCSTAEIQTLTITSDTRPMILIEKFGFTGRGHVSISVSSVSVVAGTGSQPEPSRLGFFLLSEESLLQVLIEMQQNPNFCVLDSHYTNHLFTFRCLSPPPASSFNHTYPLILPARYSLFFANCNPESSVSMKLHTEFFTLNRDGSRNYLPSGHALLPSLFFLFSILYFSFLAFWLYLCHVSNHSLLHRIHFLMPSLLLAKALSLLFAAAVKHHANLTGISHAWDDVTFLVFDFVSVVLLFTVVVLVGTRWTFLHPLRQRGKTVLFFVVLPLQILAHVAFVVVHNTGPYIQDWVTWNQILLLLDFISCCAVVFLFLWAIRLLRRITSKAQSEPAMNLDRFRLIKRFYLVVLGYFLMTRFGVFVLRTIIAYEYEWVSNLAEETVTLVFCIVMFYMFRLVEKDEYSVLAEIVVNE
;
A
#
# COMPACT_ATOMS: atom_id res chain seq x y z
N MET A 1 17.47 -8.73 8.93
CA MET A 1 16.05 -8.39 9.14
C MET A 1 15.81 -6.88 9.11
N LEU A 2 16.53 -6.09 9.91
CA LEU A 2 16.43 -4.61 9.91
C LEU A 2 16.69 -3.99 8.52
N ALA A 3 17.71 -4.46 7.79
CA ALA A 3 18.05 -4.00 6.44
C ALA A 3 16.93 -4.22 5.42
N LEU A 4 16.25 -5.36 5.47
CA LEU A 4 15.10 -5.65 4.60
C LEU A 4 13.90 -4.76 4.91
N LEU A 5 13.66 -4.46 6.19
CA LEU A 5 12.61 -3.55 6.62
C LEU A 5 12.89 -2.09 6.21
N LEU A 6 14.15 -1.67 6.31
CA LEU A 6 14.58 -0.33 5.85
C LEU A 6 14.47 -0.20 4.32
N LEU A 7 14.74 -1.26 3.57
CA LEU A 7 14.58 -1.27 2.11
C LEU A 7 13.11 -1.21 1.66
N GLN A 8 12.20 -1.76 2.46
CA GLN A 8 10.76 -1.82 2.17
C GLN A 8 9.96 -0.66 2.79
N ALA A 9 10.61 0.30 3.48
CA ALA A 9 9.90 1.45 4.04
C ALA A 9 9.17 2.20 2.90
N PRO A 10 7.84 2.38 3.00
CA PRO A 10 7.10 3.13 2.00
C PRO A 10 7.64 4.56 1.93
N CYS A 11 7.68 5.11 0.74
CA CYS A 11 7.97 6.50 0.54
C CYS A 11 6.81 7.33 1.10
N SER A 12 7.11 8.35 1.89
CA SER A 12 6.09 9.30 2.37
C SER A 12 5.37 9.95 1.19
N THR A 13 4.13 10.34 1.39
CA THR A 13 3.33 11.00 0.34
C THR A 13 3.53 12.51 0.29
N ALA A 14 4.08 13.10 1.34
CA ALA A 14 4.38 14.54 1.42
C ALA A 14 5.90 14.75 1.41
N GLU A 15 6.38 15.48 0.43
CA GLU A 15 7.81 15.73 0.19
C GLU A 15 8.33 16.94 0.98
N ILE A 16 7.41 17.71 1.53
CA ILE A 16 7.67 18.77 2.51
C ILE A 16 7.14 18.31 3.85
N GLN A 17 8.02 18.01 4.78
CA GLN A 17 7.63 17.52 6.10
C GLN A 17 8.18 18.41 7.21
N THR A 18 7.35 18.60 8.23
CA THR A 18 7.79 19.20 9.48
C THR A 18 7.65 18.18 10.59
N LEU A 19 8.79 17.74 11.09
CA LEU A 19 8.91 16.65 12.04
C LEU A 19 9.37 17.20 13.40
N THR A 20 8.86 16.63 14.48
CA THR A 20 9.33 16.91 15.82
C THR A 20 9.86 15.63 16.44
N ILE A 21 11.17 15.59 16.69
CA ILE A 21 11.84 14.50 17.39
C ILE A 21 11.97 14.92 18.85
N THR A 22 11.53 14.07 19.77
CA THR A 22 11.55 14.36 21.21
C THR A 22 12.29 13.26 21.97
N SER A 23 13.35 13.64 22.67
CA SER A 23 14.14 12.79 23.57
C SER A 23 14.53 11.42 22.95
N ASP A 24 14.97 11.43 21.70
CA ASP A 24 15.34 10.21 20.98
C ASP A 24 16.80 9.85 21.24
N THR A 25 17.05 8.59 21.59
CA THR A 25 18.37 8.04 21.93
C THR A 25 18.91 7.08 20.86
N ARG A 26 18.17 6.87 19.77
CA ARG A 26 18.58 5.93 18.71
C ARG A 26 19.87 6.41 18.04
N PRO A 27 20.81 5.50 17.74
CA PRO A 27 22.06 5.86 17.06
C PRO A 27 21.85 6.32 15.61
N MET A 28 20.76 5.89 14.98
CA MET A 28 20.42 6.25 13.61
C MET A 28 18.90 6.33 13.44
N ILE A 29 18.43 7.44 12.91
CA ILE A 29 17.01 7.70 12.66
C ILE A 29 16.83 7.93 11.17
N LEU A 30 16.03 7.08 10.50
CA LEU A 30 15.60 7.31 9.14
C LEU A 30 14.53 8.41 9.12
N ILE A 31 14.79 9.49 8.42
CA ILE A 31 13.86 10.61 8.27
C ILE A 31 12.97 10.38 7.09
N GLU A 32 13.57 10.20 5.90
CA GLU A 32 12.82 10.10 4.64
C GLU A 32 13.64 9.41 3.55
N LYS A 33 12.93 8.86 2.55
CA LYS A 33 13.53 8.28 1.34
C LYS A 33 12.97 8.96 0.11
N PHE A 34 13.84 9.33 -0.82
CA PHE A 34 13.46 9.97 -2.05
C PHE A 34 14.30 9.48 -3.24
N GLY A 35 13.63 9.20 -4.35
CA GLY A 35 14.29 8.83 -5.62
C GLY A 35 14.41 10.04 -6.55
N PHE A 36 15.63 10.38 -6.96
CA PHE A 36 15.90 11.49 -7.87
C PHE A 36 16.22 10.98 -9.29
N THR A 37 15.71 11.70 -10.30
CA THR A 37 16.02 11.45 -11.72
C THR A 37 17.26 12.21 -12.23
N GLY A 38 17.84 13.08 -11.44
CA GLY A 38 18.89 14.02 -11.77
C GLY A 38 18.56 15.38 -11.17
N ARG A 39 19.45 16.35 -11.13
CA ARG A 39 19.23 17.70 -10.58
C ARG A 39 18.36 17.74 -9.31
N GLY A 40 18.60 16.80 -8.39
CA GLY A 40 17.90 16.68 -7.13
C GLY A 40 18.36 17.76 -6.15
N HIS A 41 17.45 18.16 -5.27
CA HIS A 41 17.75 19.11 -4.19
C HIS A 41 17.14 18.59 -2.91
N VAL A 42 17.93 18.68 -1.85
CA VAL A 42 17.50 18.35 -0.47
C VAL A 42 17.69 19.60 0.37
N SER A 43 16.60 20.19 0.82
CA SER A 43 16.62 21.32 1.73
C SER A 43 16.32 20.83 3.15
N ILE A 44 17.17 21.18 4.08
CA ILE A 44 17.03 20.78 5.49
C ILE A 44 17.11 22.03 6.36
N SER A 45 16.06 22.22 7.14
CA SER A 45 16.01 23.25 8.18
C SER A 45 15.80 22.60 9.54
N VAL A 46 16.73 22.82 10.43
CA VAL A 46 16.69 22.33 11.81
C VAL A 46 16.53 23.52 12.76
N SER A 47 15.68 23.39 13.76
CA SER A 47 15.43 24.41 14.76
C SER A 47 15.13 23.81 16.13
N SER A 48 15.28 24.63 17.17
CA SER A 48 14.98 24.24 18.57
C SER A 48 15.73 22.98 19.01
N VAL A 49 17.00 22.87 18.65
CA VAL A 49 17.84 21.72 19.00
C VAL A 49 18.19 21.77 20.49
N SER A 50 17.88 20.69 21.19
CA SER A 50 18.36 20.44 22.54
C SER A 50 18.93 19.03 22.65
N VAL A 51 20.09 18.91 23.23
CA VAL A 51 20.80 17.65 23.46
C VAL A 51 20.96 17.49 24.95
N VAL A 52 20.46 16.41 25.52
CA VAL A 52 20.60 16.05 26.91
C VAL A 52 21.61 14.91 26.99
N ALA A 53 22.72 15.13 27.65
CA ALA A 53 23.73 14.09 27.87
C ALA A 53 23.28 13.13 28.98
N GLY A 54 23.66 11.87 28.86
CA GLY A 54 23.67 10.95 29.97
C GLY A 54 24.74 11.33 31.01
N THR A 55 24.83 10.57 32.08
CA THR A 55 25.74 10.85 33.20
C THR A 55 27.23 10.84 32.77
N GLY A 56 27.85 12.00 32.61
CA GLY A 56 29.30 12.12 32.69
C GLY A 56 30.08 12.88 31.61
N SER A 57 29.56 13.17 30.43
CA SER A 57 30.28 13.90 29.39
C SER A 57 29.38 14.87 28.61
N GLN A 58 29.90 16.04 28.27
CA GLN A 58 29.19 16.93 27.34
C GLN A 58 29.13 16.26 25.98
N PRO A 59 27.94 16.24 25.30
CA PRO A 59 27.80 15.64 24.00
C PRO A 59 28.65 16.39 22.96
N GLU A 60 29.44 15.65 22.21
CA GLU A 60 30.29 16.23 21.18
C GLU A 60 29.45 16.59 19.94
N PRO A 61 29.32 17.89 19.57
CA PRO A 61 28.47 18.30 18.47
C PRO A 61 28.91 17.77 17.10
N SER A 62 30.15 17.38 16.93
CA SER A 62 30.69 16.78 15.68
C SER A 62 30.19 15.36 15.46
N ARG A 63 29.75 14.67 16.53
CA ARG A 63 29.21 13.30 16.48
C ARG A 63 27.69 13.23 16.35
N LEU A 64 27.03 14.36 16.09
CA LEU A 64 25.64 14.51 15.83
C LEU A 64 25.47 15.16 14.46
N GLY A 65 24.75 14.54 13.53
CA GLY A 65 24.64 15.12 12.20
C GLY A 65 23.70 14.40 11.26
N PHE A 66 23.49 15.02 10.10
CA PHE A 66 22.67 14.52 9.03
C PHE A 66 23.54 14.04 7.87
N PHE A 67 23.11 12.94 7.27
CA PHE A 67 23.79 12.37 6.11
C PHE A 67 22.79 11.71 5.15
N LEU A 68 23.19 11.60 3.90
CA LEU A 68 22.44 10.88 2.86
C LEU A 68 23.15 9.56 2.56
N LEU A 69 22.37 8.52 2.39
CA LEU A 69 22.80 7.21 1.92
C LEU A 69 22.07 6.86 0.64
N SER A 70 22.83 6.46 -0.39
CA SER A 70 22.23 5.79 -1.54
C SER A 70 21.83 4.35 -1.16
N GLU A 71 20.88 3.79 -1.88
CA GLU A 71 20.40 2.42 -1.62
C GLU A 71 21.52 1.38 -1.75
N GLU A 72 22.47 1.60 -2.66
CA GLU A 72 23.66 0.75 -2.84
C GLU A 72 24.62 0.83 -1.65
N SER A 73 24.83 2.03 -1.12
CA SER A 73 25.74 2.27 0.03
C SER A 73 25.14 1.81 1.36
N LEU A 74 23.81 1.72 1.48
CA LEU A 74 23.14 1.35 2.71
C LEU A 74 23.58 -0.04 3.20
N LEU A 75 23.67 -1.02 2.31
CA LEU A 75 24.11 -2.37 2.69
C LEU A 75 25.54 -2.39 3.21
N GLN A 76 26.44 -1.60 2.64
CA GLN A 76 27.83 -1.53 3.04
C GLN A 76 27.98 -0.92 4.44
N VAL A 77 27.26 0.18 4.70
CA VAL A 77 27.24 0.82 6.02
C VAL A 77 26.65 -0.11 7.08
N LEU A 78 25.59 -0.87 6.76
CA LEU A 78 25.01 -1.84 7.70
C LEU A 78 25.97 -2.99 8.03
N ILE A 79 26.81 -3.41 7.08
CA ILE A 79 27.87 -4.41 7.31
C ILE A 79 28.95 -3.83 8.23
N GLU A 80 29.38 -2.57 8.01
CA GLU A 80 30.35 -1.89 8.88
C GLU A 80 29.84 -1.78 10.32
N MET A 81 28.57 -1.38 10.49
CA MET A 81 27.93 -1.31 11.82
C MET A 81 27.83 -2.67 12.51
N GLN A 82 27.61 -3.75 11.75
CA GLN A 82 27.53 -5.11 12.30
C GLN A 82 28.90 -5.63 12.73
N GLN A 83 29.96 -5.25 12.02
CA GLN A 83 31.33 -5.66 12.33
C GLN A 83 31.90 -4.93 13.54
N ASN A 84 31.51 -3.67 13.76
CA ASN A 84 32.00 -2.85 14.85
C ASN A 84 30.83 -2.14 15.57
N PRO A 85 30.38 -2.62 16.74
CA PRO A 85 29.23 -2.04 17.46
C PRO A 85 29.44 -0.59 17.92
N ASN A 86 30.69 -0.14 18.06
CA ASN A 86 31.02 1.23 18.44
C ASN A 86 31.29 2.15 17.25
N PHE A 87 31.03 1.67 16.03
CA PHE A 87 31.27 2.43 14.83
C PHE A 87 30.24 3.58 14.70
N CYS A 88 30.76 4.78 14.44
CA CYS A 88 29.92 5.92 14.13
C CYS A 88 29.68 5.98 12.64
N VAL A 89 28.42 6.01 12.22
CA VAL A 89 28.04 6.04 10.80
C VAL A 89 28.58 7.28 10.08
N LEU A 90 28.79 8.38 10.84
CA LEU A 90 29.41 9.59 10.30
C LEU A 90 30.90 9.40 9.91
N ASP A 91 31.57 8.37 10.37
CA ASP A 91 32.96 8.06 10.02
C ASP A 91 33.09 7.18 8.78
N SER A 92 31.95 6.73 8.19
CA SER A 92 31.94 5.88 7.00
C SER A 92 32.24 6.66 5.73
N HIS A 93 33.06 6.09 4.85
CA HIS A 93 33.35 6.65 3.53
C HIS A 93 32.17 6.55 2.54
N TYR A 94 31.17 5.72 2.83
CA TYR A 94 30.00 5.48 1.99
C TYR A 94 28.85 6.46 2.26
N THR A 95 29.01 7.35 3.25
CA THR A 95 28.00 8.34 3.64
C THR A 95 28.26 9.69 2.97
N ASN A 96 27.23 10.30 2.40
CA ASN A 96 27.28 11.68 1.95
C ASN A 96 26.91 12.59 3.12
N HIS A 97 27.92 13.15 3.79
CA HIS A 97 27.73 14.08 4.89
C HIS A 97 27.06 15.37 4.42
N LEU A 98 26.02 15.79 5.12
CA LEU A 98 25.40 17.09 4.89
C LEU A 98 25.94 18.11 5.87
N PHE A 99 25.68 17.96 7.15
CA PHE A 99 26.21 18.81 8.21
C PHE A 99 26.15 18.11 9.58
N THR A 100 26.95 18.63 10.52
CA THR A 100 26.92 18.22 11.92
C THR A 100 26.41 19.36 12.81
N PHE A 101 26.03 19.06 14.03
CA PHE A 101 25.58 20.08 15.00
C PHE A 101 26.61 21.14 15.34
N ARG A 102 27.85 20.95 14.93
CA ARG A 102 28.89 22.00 14.98
C ARG A 102 28.54 23.21 14.12
N CYS A 103 27.74 23.01 13.04
CA CYS A 103 27.34 24.07 12.13
C CYS A 103 26.10 24.84 12.57
N LEU A 104 25.48 24.47 13.70
CA LEU A 104 24.29 25.16 14.23
C LEU A 104 24.64 26.57 14.69
N SER A 105 23.70 27.49 14.55
CA SER A 105 23.79 28.81 15.15
C SER A 105 23.84 28.72 16.68
N PRO A 106 24.49 29.70 17.36
CA PRO A 106 24.57 29.67 18.82
C PRO A 106 23.19 29.74 19.49
N PRO A 107 23.05 29.17 20.70
CA PRO A 107 21.85 29.30 21.49
C PRO A 107 21.46 30.78 21.74
N PRO A 108 20.14 31.11 21.77
CA PRO A 108 19.00 30.23 21.88
C PRO A 108 18.42 29.76 20.52
N ALA A 109 18.88 30.28 19.40
CA ALA A 109 18.29 29.93 18.08
C ALA A 109 18.56 28.50 17.70
N SER A 110 19.78 27.97 17.91
CA SER A 110 20.20 26.59 17.60
C SER A 110 19.58 26.07 16.30
N SER A 111 19.77 26.85 15.23
CA SER A 111 19.11 26.61 13.93
C SER A 111 20.13 26.49 12.81
N PHE A 112 19.77 25.72 11.79
CA PHE A 112 20.54 25.58 10.56
C PHE A 112 19.56 25.41 9.40
N ASN A 113 19.86 26.05 8.26
CA ASN A 113 19.07 25.91 7.05
C ASN A 113 19.99 25.90 5.83
N HIS A 114 19.96 24.85 5.04
CA HIS A 114 20.74 24.75 3.82
C HIS A 114 20.10 23.82 2.80
N THR A 115 20.33 24.11 1.51
CA THR A 115 19.87 23.30 0.39
C THR A 115 21.07 22.67 -0.31
N TYR A 116 21.07 21.36 -0.41
CA TYR A 116 22.14 20.56 -1.02
C TYR A 116 21.72 20.08 -2.42
N PRO A 117 22.48 20.42 -3.46
CA PRO A 117 22.24 19.87 -4.80
C PRO A 117 22.77 18.44 -4.89
N LEU A 118 22.01 17.55 -5.51
CA LEU A 118 22.37 16.18 -5.82
C LEU A 118 22.54 16.02 -7.33
N ILE A 119 23.67 15.50 -7.75
CA ILE A 119 24.05 15.38 -9.17
C ILE A 119 23.71 13.97 -9.69
N LEU A 120 23.87 12.95 -8.86
CA LEU A 120 23.70 11.57 -9.28
C LEU A 120 22.24 11.13 -9.12
N PRO A 121 21.64 10.58 -10.18
CA PRO A 121 20.32 9.96 -10.07
C PRO A 121 20.43 8.68 -9.25
N ALA A 122 19.78 8.67 -8.09
CA ALA A 122 19.71 7.51 -7.21
C ALA A 122 18.57 7.67 -6.22
N ARG A 123 18.24 6.58 -5.53
CA ARG A 123 17.36 6.64 -4.36
C ARG A 123 18.20 6.92 -3.13
N TYR A 124 17.96 8.05 -2.50
CA TYR A 124 18.64 8.48 -1.30
C TYR A 124 17.72 8.36 -0.08
N SER A 125 18.33 7.99 1.03
CA SER A 125 17.70 7.99 2.35
C SER A 125 18.38 9.04 3.21
N LEU A 126 17.59 9.95 3.79
CA LEU A 126 18.08 10.94 4.76
C LEU A 126 18.05 10.32 6.14
N PHE A 127 19.19 10.34 6.79
CA PHE A 127 19.36 9.87 8.16
C PHE A 127 19.87 10.96 9.07
N PHE A 128 19.47 10.89 10.33
CA PHE A 128 20.11 11.55 11.44
C PHE A 128 20.95 10.54 12.22
N ALA A 129 22.21 10.86 12.49
CA ALA A 129 23.09 10.05 13.34
C ALA A 129 23.29 10.68 14.70
N ASN A 130 23.18 9.84 15.73
CA ASN A 130 23.55 10.13 17.11
C ASN A 130 24.65 9.16 17.56
N CYS A 131 25.89 9.56 17.41
CA CYS A 131 27.05 8.75 17.80
C CYS A 131 27.54 9.04 19.24
N ASN A 132 26.81 9.85 20.00
CA ASN A 132 27.10 10.05 21.40
C ASN A 132 26.37 9.03 22.27
N PRO A 133 27.06 8.15 22.98
CA PRO A 133 26.38 7.15 23.82
C PRO A 133 25.53 7.85 24.89
N GLU A 134 24.36 7.29 25.17
CA GLU A 134 23.44 7.76 26.21
C GLU A 134 22.92 9.21 26.06
N SER A 135 23.14 9.86 24.92
CA SER A 135 22.59 11.19 24.69
C SER A 135 21.21 11.11 24.06
N SER A 136 20.29 11.96 24.51
CA SER A 136 18.96 12.13 23.87
C SER A 136 18.89 13.46 23.15
N VAL A 137 18.29 13.44 21.96
CA VAL A 137 18.18 14.60 21.08
C VAL A 137 16.71 14.97 20.89
N SER A 138 16.40 16.26 21.03
CA SER A 138 15.11 16.83 20.68
C SER A 138 15.34 17.96 19.67
N MET A 139 14.56 17.96 18.58
CA MET A 139 14.69 18.97 17.54
C MET A 139 13.42 19.07 16.71
N LYS A 140 13.20 20.24 16.10
CA LYS A 140 12.24 20.44 15.03
C LYS A 140 12.97 20.42 13.70
N LEU A 141 12.58 19.54 12.82
CA LEU A 141 13.17 19.33 11.51
C LEU A 141 12.15 19.65 10.44
N HIS A 142 12.54 20.45 9.45
CA HIS A 142 11.78 20.69 8.24
C HIS A 142 12.62 20.23 7.05
N THR A 143 12.07 19.30 6.28
CA THR A 143 12.71 18.72 5.10
C THR A 143 11.91 19.01 3.85
N GLU A 144 12.61 19.30 2.76
CA GLU A 144 12.03 19.53 1.44
C GLU A 144 12.88 18.80 0.40
N PHE A 145 12.26 17.85 -0.32
CA PHE A 145 12.88 17.10 -1.40
C PHE A 145 12.23 17.46 -2.72
N PHE A 146 13.01 17.84 -3.72
CA PHE A 146 12.46 18.17 -5.02
C PHE A 146 13.46 17.92 -6.14
N THR A 147 12.96 17.66 -7.32
CA THR A 147 13.73 17.60 -8.57
C THR A 147 13.39 18.82 -9.41
N LEU A 148 14.39 19.48 -9.99
CA LEU A 148 14.16 20.57 -10.92
C LEU A 148 13.91 20.04 -12.32
N ASN A 149 12.77 20.35 -12.87
CA ASN A 149 12.44 20.11 -14.27
C ASN A 149 13.29 21.01 -15.19
N ARG A 150 13.28 20.71 -16.50
CA ARG A 150 13.97 21.54 -17.51
C ARG A 150 13.46 22.99 -17.54
N ASP A 151 12.20 23.18 -17.19
CA ASP A 151 11.52 24.48 -17.16
C ASP A 151 11.77 25.27 -15.86
N GLY A 152 12.61 24.75 -14.96
CA GLY A 152 12.89 25.36 -13.65
C GLY A 152 11.78 25.15 -12.60
N SER A 153 10.70 24.46 -12.95
CA SER A 153 9.66 24.11 -11.98
C SER A 153 10.12 22.99 -11.04
N ARG A 154 9.67 23.07 -9.79
CA ARG A 154 9.95 22.02 -8.79
C ARG A 154 8.96 20.87 -8.94
N ASN A 155 9.48 19.68 -8.97
CA ASN A 155 8.72 18.44 -8.93
C ASN A 155 9.02 17.76 -7.60
N TYR A 156 7.98 17.61 -6.77
CA TYR A 156 8.10 17.04 -5.43
C TYR A 156 7.82 15.54 -5.37
N LEU A 157 7.48 14.88 -6.49
CA LEU A 157 7.28 13.44 -6.52
C LEU A 157 8.59 12.69 -6.78
N PRO A 158 8.86 11.61 -6.04
CA PRO A 158 9.96 10.70 -6.35
C PRO A 158 9.85 10.17 -7.77
N SER A 159 10.98 9.85 -8.39
CA SER A 159 11.04 9.38 -9.78
C SER A 159 10.12 8.19 -10.05
N GLY A 160 10.07 7.22 -9.13
CA GLY A 160 9.20 6.04 -9.26
C GLY A 160 7.70 6.34 -9.16
N HIS A 161 7.32 7.53 -8.69
CA HIS A 161 5.93 7.95 -8.53
C HIS A 161 5.47 9.01 -9.53
N ALA A 162 6.35 9.50 -10.39
CA ALA A 162 6.06 10.60 -11.32
C ALA A 162 4.85 10.33 -12.24
N LEU A 163 4.65 9.09 -12.66
CA LEU A 163 3.54 8.67 -13.53
C LEU A 163 2.26 8.27 -12.80
N LEU A 164 2.29 8.13 -11.47
CA LEU A 164 1.13 7.65 -10.71
C LEU A 164 -0.12 8.53 -10.83
N PRO A 165 -0.06 9.88 -10.81
CA PRO A 165 -1.25 10.71 -10.97
C PRO A 165 -1.99 10.41 -12.28
N SER A 166 -1.26 10.33 -13.39
CA SER A 166 -1.82 10.04 -14.71
C SER A 166 -2.36 8.63 -14.81
N LEU A 167 -1.66 7.67 -14.21
CA LEU A 167 -2.04 6.27 -14.17
C LEU A 167 -3.34 6.07 -13.39
N PHE A 168 -3.44 6.60 -12.18
CA PHE A 168 -4.64 6.48 -11.35
C PHE A 168 -5.84 7.19 -11.99
N PHE A 169 -5.62 8.34 -12.61
CA PHE A 169 -6.67 9.04 -13.36
C PHE A 169 -7.17 8.21 -14.55
N LEU A 170 -6.27 7.60 -15.32
CA LEU A 170 -6.64 6.70 -16.43
C LEU A 170 -7.47 5.51 -15.94
N PHE A 171 -7.04 4.84 -14.88
CA PHE A 171 -7.81 3.71 -14.32
C PHE A 171 -9.16 4.16 -13.75
N SER A 172 -9.23 5.33 -13.13
CA SER A 172 -10.50 5.90 -12.67
C SER A 172 -11.49 6.03 -13.83
N ILE A 173 -11.06 6.58 -14.97
CA ILE A 173 -11.90 6.66 -16.19
C ILE A 173 -12.32 5.26 -16.67
N LEU A 174 -11.43 4.28 -16.66
CA LEU A 174 -11.76 2.91 -17.06
C LEU A 174 -12.83 2.29 -16.14
N TYR A 175 -12.72 2.48 -14.83
CA TYR A 175 -13.72 2.01 -13.86
C TYR A 175 -15.05 2.74 -14.02
N PHE A 176 -15.07 4.06 -14.25
CA PHE A 176 -16.31 4.80 -14.54
C PHE A 176 -16.96 4.34 -15.86
N SER A 177 -16.16 4.09 -16.90
CA SER A 177 -16.65 3.58 -18.17
C SER A 177 -17.26 2.18 -18.01
N PHE A 178 -16.61 1.33 -17.22
CA PHE A 178 -17.13 -0.01 -16.92
C PHE A 178 -18.39 0.06 -16.05
N LEU A 179 -18.47 0.98 -15.09
CA LEU A 179 -19.69 1.25 -14.32
C LEU A 179 -20.85 1.70 -15.23
N ALA A 180 -20.59 2.65 -16.13
CA ALA A 180 -21.62 3.12 -17.08
C ALA A 180 -22.12 1.99 -17.98
N PHE A 181 -21.21 1.15 -18.48
CA PHE A 181 -21.55 -0.03 -19.25
C PHE A 181 -22.40 -1.02 -18.45
N TRP A 182 -22.05 -1.27 -17.18
CA TRP A 182 -22.85 -2.12 -16.29
C TRP A 182 -24.26 -1.58 -16.10
N LEU A 183 -24.40 -0.30 -15.77
CA LEU A 183 -25.72 0.34 -15.57
C LEU A 183 -26.56 0.32 -16.84
N TYR A 184 -25.94 0.55 -18.00
CA TYR A 184 -26.62 0.43 -19.30
C TYR A 184 -27.19 -0.97 -19.52
N LEU A 185 -26.41 -2.02 -19.25
CA LEU A 185 -26.87 -3.40 -19.38
C LEU A 185 -28.01 -3.73 -18.40
N CYS A 186 -27.92 -3.26 -17.16
CA CYS A 186 -28.98 -3.42 -16.16
C CYS A 186 -30.27 -2.71 -16.60
N HIS A 187 -30.17 -1.55 -17.24
CA HIS A 187 -31.33 -0.80 -17.73
C HIS A 187 -31.99 -1.49 -18.94
N VAL A 188 -31.18 -1.96 -19.90
CA VAL A 188 -31.70 -2.62 -21.13
C VAL A 188 -32.31 -3.99 -20.84
N SER A 189 -31.78 -4.69 -19.80
CA SER A 189 -32.25 -6.05 -19.46
C SER A 189 -33.62 -6.09 -18.80
N ASN A 190 -34.25 -4.97 -18.50
CA ASN A 190 -35.61 -4.77 -17.97
C ASN A 190 -36.07 -5.77 -16.88
N HIS A 191 -35.16 -6.24 -16.04
CA HIS A 191 -35.40 -7.31 -15.07
C HIS A 191 -36.03 -6.82 -13.78
N SER A 192 -37.26 -7.20 -13.54
CA SER A 192 -38.03 -6.99 -12.30
C SER A 192 -37.46 -7.71 -11.08
N LEU A 193 -36.45 -8.55 -11.24
CA LEU A 193 -35.76 -9.28 -10.17
C LEU A 193 -34.38 -8.66 -9.89
N LEU A 194 -34.35 -7.39 -9.47
CA LEU A 194 -33.13 -6.71 -9.05
C LEU A 194 -32.59 -7.36 -7.76
N HIS A 195 -31.75 -8.36 -7.90
CA HIS A 195 -31.10 -9.02 -6.79
C HIS A 195 -30.08 -8.07 -6.12
N ARG A 196 -29.93 -8.15 -4.79
CA ARG A 196 -29.00 -7.34 -4.00
C ARG A 196 -27.56 -7.31 -4.56
N ILE A 197 -27.14 -8.34 -5.27
CA ILE A 197 -25.82 -8.44 -5.89
C ILE A 197 -25.66 -7.44 -7.05
N HIS A 198 -26.72 -7.14 -7.81
CA HIS A 198 -26.67 -6.16 -8.90
C HIS A 198 -26.42 -4.73 -8.39
N PHE A 199 -26.69 -4.42 -7.12
CA PHE A 199 -26.34 -3.15 -6.48
C PHE A 199 -24.91 -3.16 -5.92
N LEU A 200 -24.41 -4.30 -5.44
CA LEU A 200 -23.10 -4.40 -4.84
C LEU A 200 -21.96 -4.22 -5.85
N MET A 201 -22.11 -4.76 -7.07
CA MET A 201 -21.10 -4.60 -8.11
C MET A 201 -20.92 -3.15 -8.58
N PRO A 202 -22.00 -2.40 -8.95
CA PRO A 202 -21.88 -0.98 -9.25
C PRO A 202 -21.30 -0.18 -8.08
N SER A 203 -21.71 -0.51 -6.84
CA SER A 203 -21.17 0.15 -5.64
C SER A 203 -19.66 -0.07 -5.49
N LEU A 204 -19.18 -1.30 -5.75
CA LEU A 204 -17.76 -1.62 -5.76
C LEU A 204 -17.01 -0.84 -6.84
N LEU A 205 -17.51 -0.83 -8.07
CA LEU A 205 -16.90 -0.11 -9.19
C LEU A 205 -16.86 1.39 -8.93
N LEU A 206 -17.95 1.95 -8.38
CA LEU A 206 -18.03 3.36 -8.00
C LEU A 206 -17.02 3.69 -6.90
N ALA A 207 -16.98 2.91 -5.82
CA ALA A 207 -16.05 3.13 -4.73
C ALA A 207 -14.58 3.06 -5.20
N LYS A 208 -14.25 2.08 -6.05
CA LYS A 208 -12.91 1.95 -6.63
C LYS A 208 -12.57 3.09 -7.58
N ALA A 209 -13.49 3.51 -8.45
CA ALA A 209 -13.30 4.65 -9.34
C ALA A 209 -13.03 5.95 -8.56
N LEU A 210 -13.79 6.20 -7.48
CA LEU A 210 -13.61 7.36 -6.61
C LEU A 210 -12.30 7.29 -5.82
N SER A 211 -11.95 6.12 -5.26
CA SER A 211 -10.66 5.91 -4.59
C SER A 211 -9.50 6.30 -5.50
N LEU A 212 -9.48 5.82 -6.75
CA LEU A 212 -8.42 6.14 -7.70
C LEU A 212 -8.44 7.60 -8.15
N LEU A 213 -9.62 8.22 -8.27
CA LEU A 213 -9.73 9.64 -8.60
C LEU A 213 -9.10 10.52 -7.51
N PHE A 214 -9.42 10.23 -6.24
CA PHE A 214 -8.83 10.95 -5.11
C PHE A 214 -7.34 10.63 -4.95
N ALA A 215 -6.90 9.38 -5.17
CA ALA A 215 -5.48 9.04 -5.19
C ALA A 215 -4.72 9.85 -6.26
N ALA A 216 -5.30 10.01 -7.46
CA ALA A 216 -4.72 10.84 -8.51
C ALA A 216 -4.65 12.31 -8.10
N ALA A 217 -5.71 12.85 -7.48
CA ALA A 217 -5.75 14.24 -7.00
C ALA A 217 -4.71 14.50 -5.90
N VAL A 218 -4.61 13.61 -4.90
CA VAL A 218 -3.60 13.67 -3.83
C VAL A 218 -2.19 13.73 -4.41
N LYS A 219 -1.85 12.78 -5.31
CA LYS A 219 -0.53 12.71 -5.91
C LYS A 219 -0.24 13.90 -6.84
N HIS A 220 -1.24 14.37 -7.58
CA HIS A 220 -1.09 15.56 -8.44
C HIS A 220 -0.85 16.82 -7.62
N HIS A 221 -1.61 17.01 -6.54
CA HIS A 221 -1.45 18.14 -5.63
C HIS A 221 -0.09 18.11 -4.92
N ALA A 222 0.31 16.95 -4.42
CA ALA A 222 1.63 16.74 -3.80
C ALA A 222 2.77 17.03 -4.80
N ASN A 223 2.61 16.67 -6.08
CA ASN A 223 3.58 16.98 -7.14
C ASN A 223 3.82 18.48 -7.31
N LEU A 224 2.77 19.29 -7.20
CA LEU A 224 2.83 20.74 -7.44
C LEU A 224 3.26 21.53 -6.20
N THR A 225 2.78 21.13 -5.04
CA THR A 225 2.92 21.90 -3.78
C THR A 225 3.88 21.29 -2.78
N GLY A 226 4.24 20.01 -2.96
CA GLY A 226 5.04 19.25 -2.00
C GLY A 226 4.27 18.83 -0.73
N ILE A 227 3.00 19.22 -0.60
CA ILE A 227 2.18 18.94 0.57
C ILE A 227 0.92 18.22 0.12
N SER A 228 0.53 17.14 0.81
CA SER A 228 -0.77 16.52 0.60
C SER A 228 -1.86 17.32 1.31
N HIS A 229 -3.05 17.38 0.70
CA HIS A 229 -4.18 18.05 1.31
C HIS A 229 -4.92 17.08 2.24
N ALA A 230 -5.03 17.39 3.52
CA ALA A 230 -5.57 16.48 4.52
C ALA A 230 -6.96 15.91 4.18
N TRP A 231 -7.82 16.72 3.53
CA TRP A 231 -9.15 16.28 3.12
C TRP A 231 -9.11 15.26 1.96
N ASP A 232 -8.21 15.44 1.02
CA ASP A 232 -8.06 14.53 -0.11
C ASP A 232 -7.49 13.19 0.37
N ASP A 233 -6.52 13.21 1.29
CA ASP A 233 -5.96 12.01 1.92
C ASP A 233 -7.03 11.23 2.70
N VAL A 234 -7.82 11.90 3.54
CA VAL A 234 -8.90 11.26 4.30
C VAL A 234 -9.95 10.67 3.35
N THR A 235 -10.32 11.42 2.32
CA THR A 235 -11.33 10.97 1.35
C THR A 235 -10.83 9.75 0.57
N PHE A 236 -9.58 9.76 0.13
CA PHE A 236 -8.93 8.60 -0.49
C PHE A 236 -8.98 7.38 0.42
N LEU A 237 -8.55 7.51 1.70
CA LEU A 237 -8.52 6.42 2.66
C LEU A 237 -9.92 5.82 2.91
N VAL A 238 -10.96 6.67 2.99
CA VAL A 238 -12.34 6.21 3.17
C VAL A 238 -12.83 5.41 1.95
N PHE A 239 -12.65 5.91 0.73
CA PHE A 239 -13.08 5.20 -0.47
C PHE A 239 -12.26 3.93 -0.72
N ASP A 240 -10.97 3.94 -0.40
CA ASP A 240 -10.14 2.76 -0.48
C ASP A 240 -10.62 1.67 0.49
N PHE A 241 -10.88 2.02 1.75
CA PHE A 241 -11.45 1.10 2.72
C PHE A 241 -12.79 0.53 2.26
N VAL A 242 -13.71 1.39 1.80
CA VAL A 242 -15.02 0.97 1.31
C VAL A 242 -14.88 0.02 0.12
N SER A 243 -13.96 0.30 -0.80
CA SER A 243 -13.72 -0.55 -1.97
C SER A 243 -13.22 -1.94 -1.59
N VAL A 244 -12.30 -2.02 -0.63
CA VAL A 244 -11.77 -3.30 -0.11
C VAL A 244 -12.87 -4.10 0.58
N VAL A 245 -13.65 -3.48 1.48
CA VAL A 245 -14.77 -4.16 2.17
C VAL A 245 -15.82 -4.66 1.18
N LEU A 246 -16.18 -3.84 0.18
CA LEU A 246 -17.14 -4.24 -0.85
C LEU A 246 -16.60 -5.40 -1.69
N LEU A 247 -15.32 -5.38 -2.07
CA LEU A 247 -14.69 -6.46 -2.82
C LEU A 247 -14.80 -7.79 -2.08
N PHE A 248 -14.40 -7.84 -0.81
CA PHE A 248 -14.52 -9.05 0.00
C PHE A 248 -15.98 -9.49 0.17
N THR A 249 -16.89 -8.52 0.38
CA THR A 249 -18.33 -8.80 0.51
C THR A 249 -18.88 -9.43 -0.76
N VAL A 250 -18.57 -8.87 -1.93
CA VAL A 250 -18.99 -9.42 -3.24
C VAL A 250 -18.44 -10.82 -3.43
N VAL A 251 -17.14 -11.02 -3.23
CA VAL A 251 -16.50 -12.35 -3.40
C VAL A 251 -17.15 -13.41 -2.52
N VAL A 252 -17.41 -13.11 -1.25
CA VAL A 252 -18.03 -14.08 -0.33
C VAL A 252 -19.51 -14.29 -0.64
N LEU A 253 -20.27 -13.23 -0.93
CA LEU A 253 -21.69 -13.38 -1.29
C LEU A 253 -21.88 -14.20 -2.54
N VAL A 254 -21.05 -13.98 -3.56
CA VAL A 254 -21.07 -14.77 -4.80
C VAL A 254 -20.70 -16.22 -4.51
N GLY A 255 -19.60 -16.45 -3.83
CA GLY A 255 -19.16 -17.79 -3.48
C GLY A 255 -20.17 -18.57 -2.64
N THR A 256 -20.86 -17.90 -1.71
CA THR A 256 -21.87 -18.54 -0.85
C THR A 256 -23.22 -18.72 -1.54
N ARG A 257 -23.59 -17.85 -2.49
CA ARG A 257 -24.86 -17.96 -3.21
C ARG A 257 -24.87 -19.15 -4.19
N TRP A 258 -23.76 -19.40 -4.83
CA TRP A 258 -23.65 -20.54 -5.77
C TRP A 258 -23.53 -21.89 -5.08
N THR A 259 -23.31 -21.88 -3.77
CA THR A 259 -23.24 -23.13 -3.01
C THR A 259 -24.64 -23.55 -2.56
N PHE A 260 -25.20 -24.59 -3.18
CA PHE A 260 -26.52 -25.16 -2.84
C PHE A 260 -26.58 -25.74 -1.43
N LEU A 261 -25.44 -25.97 -0.78
CA LEU A 261 -25.35 -26.55 0.52
C LEU A 261 -25.61 -25.50 1.60
N HIS A 262 -26.77 -25.56 2.21
CA HIS A 262 -27.19 -24.67 3.28
C HIS A 262 -26.14 -24.49 4.39
N PRO A 263 -25.46 -25.55 4.89
CA PRO A 263 -24.44 -25.40 5.93
C PRO A 263 -23.17 -24.65 5.47
N LEU A 264 -22.77 -24.77 4.19
CA LEU A 264 -21.66 -24.00 3.64
C LEU A 264 -21.97 -22.52 3.48
N ARG A 265 -23.18 -22.21 3.03
CA ARG A 265 -23.66 -20.84 2.89
C ARG A 265 -23.70 -20.13 4.25
N GLN A 266 -24.17 -20.80 5.31
CA GLN A 266 -24.23 -20.22 6.64
C GLN A 266 -22.82 -20.03 7.24
N ARG A 267 -21.93 -21.03 7.15
CA ARG A 267 -20.54 -20.94 7.60
C ARG A 267 -19.76 -19.86 6.86
N GLY A 268 -19.93 -19.74 5.53
CA GLY A 268 -19.27 -18.70 4.75
C GLY A 268 -19.64 -17.29 5.21
N LYS A 269 -20.92 -17.03 5.51
CA LYS A 269 -21.36 -15.75 6.07
C LYS A 269 -20.77 -15.49 7.45
N THR A 270 -20.77 -16.50 8.32
CA THR A 270 -20.18 -16.39 9.67
C THR A 270 -18.70 -16.07 9.60
N VAL A 271 -17.95 -16.77 8.76
CA VAL A 271 -16.51 -16.51 8.57
C VAL A 271 -16.28 -15.11 8.00
N LEU A 272 -17.07 -14.64 7.04
CA LEU A 272 -16.97 -13.29 6.53
C LEU A 272 -17.11 -12.25 7.65
N PHE A 273 -18.20 -12.32 8.44
CA PHE A 273 -18.51 -11.30 9.44
C PHE A 273 -17.59 -11.36 10.67
N PHE A 274 -17.17 -12.56 11.10
CA PHE A 274 -16.42 -12.73 12.35
C PHE A 274 -14.90 -12.89 12.16
N VAL A 275 -14.43 -13.16 10.96
CA VAL A 275 -13.00 -13.35 10.70
C VAL A 275 -12.49 -12.36 9.65
N VAL A 276 -13.06 -12.37 8.44
CA VAL A 276 -12.51 -11.61 7.32
C VAL A 276 -12.70 -10.11 7.52
N LEU A 277 -13.91 -9.64 7.85
CA LEU A 277 -14.16 -8.21 8.03
C LEU A 277 -13.39 -7.60 9.20
N PRO A 278 -13.35 -8.17 10.41
CA PRO A 278 -12.55 -7.63 11.50
C PRO A 278 -11.05 -7.60 11.16
N LEU A 279 -10.54 -8.63 10.48
CA LEU A 279 -9.15 -8.69 10.08
C LEU A 279 -8.81 -7.60 9.04
N GLN A 280 -9.70 -7.34 8.09
CA GLN A 280 -9.53 -6.25 7.11
C GLN A 280 -9.61 -4.87 7.76
N ILE A 281 -10.52 -4.66 8.71
CA ILE A 281 -10.59 -3.40 9.47
C ILE A 281 -9.27 -3.18 10.23
N LEU A 282 -8.75 -4.21 10.89
CA LEU A 282 -7.50 -4.11 11.64
C LEU A 282 -6.30 -3.84 10.72
N ALA A 283 -6.23 -4.51 9.57
CA ALA A 283 -5.20 -4.28 8.57
C ALA A 283 -5.26 -2.85 8.00
N HIS A 284 -6.48 -2.33 7.76
CA HIS A 284 -6.65 -0.96 7.27
C HIS A 284 -6.28 0.08 8.33
N VAL A 285 -6.63 -0.13 9.60
CA VAL A 285 -6.18 0.73 10.71
C VAL A 285 -4.65 0.75 10.78
N ALA A 286 -4.00 -0.42 10.73
CA ALA A 286 -2.54 -0.49 10.71
C ALA A 286 -1.94 0.24 9.49
N PHE A 287 -2.56 0.11 8.31
CA PHE A 287 -2.17 0.84 7.10
C PHE A 287 -2.26 2.36 7.30
N VAL A 288 -3.37 2.87 7.84
CA VAL A 288 -3.57 4.30 8.13
C VAL A 288 -2.52 4.81 9.12
N VAL A 289 -2.22 4.04 10.17
CA VAL A 289 -1.19 4.39 11.15
C VAL A 289 0.18 4.49 10.47
N VAL A 290 0.58 3.48 9.71
CA VAL A 290 1.88 3.46 9.01
C VAL A 290 1.99 4.57 7.98
N HIS A 291 0.87 4.89 7.29
CA HIS A 291 0.82 5.94 6.27
C HIS A 291 0.97 7.34 6.87
N ASN A 292 0.34 7.60 8.04
CA ASN A 292 0.37 8.91 8.69
C ASN A 292 1.58 9.10 9.61
N THR A 293 2.22 8.02 10.04
CA THR A 293 3.41 8.06 10.87
C THR A 293 4.64 7.79 10.00
N GLY A 294 5.57 8.71 9.91
CA GLY A 294 6.81 8.51 9.15
C GLY A 294 7.78 7.53 9.83
N PRO A 295 8.83 7.08 9.12
CA PRO A 295 9.82 6.12 9.65
C PRO A 295 10.67 6.68 10.79
N TYR A 296 10.60 7.97 11.07
CA TYR A 296 11.30 8.66 12.15
C TYR A 296 10.73 8.32 13.55
N ILE A 297 9.46 7.87 13.65
CA ILE A 297 8.84 7.51 14.94
C ILE A 297 9.41 6.18 15.45
N GLN A 298 9.64 6.08 16.78
CA GLN A 298 10.24 4.89 17.39
C GLN A 298 9.45 3.60 17.10
N ASP A 299 8.14 3.66 17.19
CA ASP A 299 7.27 2.48 17.06
C ASP A 299 6.87 2.17 15.60
N TRP A 300 7.31 2.97 14.63
CA TRP A 300 6.94 2.79 13.23
C TRP A 300 7.34 1.41 12.68
N VAL A 301 8.55 0.94 13.03
CA VAL A 301 9.03 -0.39 12.62
C VAL A 301 8.11 -1.48 13.15
N THR A 302 7.66 -1.36 14.40
CA THR A 302 6.73 -2.31 15.04
C THR A 302 5.37 -2.29 14.34
N TRP A 303 4.82 -1.12 14.07
CA TRP A 303 3.56 -0.98 13.33
C TRP A 303 3.64 -1.54 11.90
N ASN A 304 4.74 -1.29 11.21
CA ASN A 304 4.96 -1.84 9.89
C ASN A 304 5.10 -3.38 9.91
N GLN A 305 5.73 -3.95 10.93
CA GLN A 305 5.78 -5.41 11.12
C GLN A 305 4.40 -6.00 11.41
N ILE A 306 3.60 -5.32 12.24
CA ILE A 306 2.22 -5.72 12.53
C ILE A 306 1.37 -5.69 11.26
N LEU A 307 1.49 -4.64 10.45
CA LEU A 307 0.79 -4.53 9.17
C LEU A 307 1.14 -5.71 8.24
N LEU A 308 2.43 -5.98 8.05
CA LEU A 308 2.89 -7.09 7.21
C LEU A 308 2.39 -8.46 7.72
N LEU A 309 2.41 -8.64 9.05
CA LEU A 309 1.93 -9.88 9.67
C LEU A 309 0.41 -10.05 9.49
N LEU A 310 -0.37 -8.98 9.70
CA LEU A 310 -1.82 -8.98 9.50
C LEU A 310 -2.19 -9.26 8.04
N ASP A 311 -1.50 -8.64 7.10
CA ASP A 311 -1.71 -8.87 5.67
C ASP A 311 -1.38 -10.33 5.29
N PHE A 312 -0.28 -10.88 5.79
CA PHE A 312 0.09 -12.27 5.59
C PHE A 312 -0.94 -13.24 6.19
N ILE A 313 -1.38 -13.02 7.43
CA ILE A 313 -2.41 -13.86 8.08
C ILE A 313 -3.73 -13.77 7.32
N SER A 314 -4.13 -12.57 6.89
CA SER A 314 -5.33 -12.36 6.08
C SER A 314 -5.27 -13.15 4.77
N CYS A 315 -4.15 -13.06 4.08
CA CYS A 315 -3.93 -13.82 2.84
C CYS A 315 -4.00 -15.33 3.07
N CYS A 316 -3.31 -15.84 4.09
CA CYS A 316 -3.34 -17.27 4.44
C CYS A 316 -4.75 -17.73 4.81
N ALA A 317 -5.50 -16.95 5.56
CA ALA A 317 -6.89 -17.28 5.94
C ALA A 317 -7.79 -17.37 4.71
N VAL A 318 -7.71 -16.40 3.80
CA VAL A 318 -8.49 -16.40 2.56
C VAL A 318 -8.11 -17.60 1.68
N VAL A 319 -6.82 -17.83 1.44
CA VAL A 319 -6.33 -18.98 0.65
C VAL A 319 -6.81 -20.30 1.27
N PHE A 320 -6.68 -20.45 2.58
CA PHE A 320 -7.13 -21.65 3.30
C PHE A 320 -8.64 -21.88 3.12
N LEU A 321 -9.46 -20.83 3.26
CA LEU A 321 -10.91 -20.92 3.07
C LEU A 321 -11.28 -21.37 1.65
N PHE A 322 -10.62 -20.84 0.63
CA PHE A 322 -10.86 -21.22 -0.76
C PHE A 322 -10.39 -22.64 -1.06
N LEU A 323 -9.23 -23.05 -0.58
CA LEU A 323 -8.75 -24.43 -0.74
C LEU A 323 -9.66 -25.41 -0.02
N TRP A 324 -10.14 -25.06 1.18
CA TRP A 324 -11.09 -25.87 1.92
C TRP A 324 -12.42 -25.99 1.16
N ALA A 325 -12.96 -24.89 0.63
CA ALA A 325 -14.17 -24.88 -0.19
C ALA A 325 -14.00 -25.75 -1.45
N ILE A 326 -12.89 -25.66 -2.17
CA ILE A 326 -12.59 -26.48 -3.34
C ILE A 326 -12.51 -27.97 -2.97
N ARG A 327 -11.84 -28.32 -1.86
CA ARG A 327 -11.74 -29.71 -1.39
C ARG A 327 -13.11 -30.28 -1.01
N LEU A 328 -13.92 -29.50 -0.33
CA LEU A 328 -15.26 -29.90 0.04
C LEU A 328 -16.15 -30.10 -1.19
N LEU A 329 -16.06 -29.19 -2.15
CA LEU A 329 -16.77 -29.30 -3.43
C LEU A 329 -16.39 -30.58 -4.17
N ARG A 330 -15.09 -30.92 -4.24
CA ARG A 330 -14.62 -32.20 -4.85
C ARG A 330 -15.21 -33.42 -4.16
N ARG A 331 -15.29 -33.45 -2.82
CA ARG A 331 -15.85 -34.58 -2.06
C ARG A 331 -17.34 -34.77 -2.34
N ILE A 332 -18.06 -33.66 -2.52
CA ILE A 332 -19.50 -33.71 -2.82
C ILE A 332 -19.71 -34.20 -4.25
N THR A 333 -18.96 -33.66 -5.22
CA THR A 333 -19.04 -34.11 -6.63
C THR A 333 -18.73 -35.58 -6.78
N SER A 334 -17.77 -36.13 -6.03
CA SER A 334 -17.45 -37.58 -6.08
C SER A 334 -18.55 -38.45 -5.50
N LYS A 335 -19.38 -37.95 -4.59
CA LYS A 335 -20.54 -38.66 -4.01
C LYS A 335 -21.80 -38.52 -4.87
N ALA A 336 -21.92 -37.41 -5.63
CA ALA A 336 -23.10 -37.10 -6.45
C ALA A 336 -23.04 -37.72 -7.89
N GLN A 337 -22.13 -38.65 -8.15
CA GLN A 337 -21.93 -39.27 -9.45
C GLN A 337 -23.18 -40.10 -9.93
N SER A 338 -24.22 -40.16 -9.11
CA SER A 338 -25.48 -40.83 -9.37
C SER A 338 -26.65 -39.89 -9.76
N GLU A 339 -26.44 -38.55 -9.83
CA GLU A 339 -27.46 -37.59 -10.14
C GLU A 339 -27.23 -36.81 -11.47
N PRO A 340 -28.27 -36.24 -12.12
CA PRO A 340 -28.25 -35.86 -13.55
C PRO A 340 -27.25 -34.73 -13.87
N ALA A 341 -26.89 -34.68 -15.18
CA ALA A 341 -25.85 -33.85 -15.82
C ALA A 341 -25.91 -32.33 -15.48
N MET A 342 -27.06 -31.82 -15.09
CA MET A 342 -27.30 -30.40 -14.78
C MET A 342 -26.52 -29.89 -13.56
N ASN A 343 -26.18 -30.77 -12.57
CA ASN A 343 -25.40 -30.40 -11.42
C ASN A 343 -23.88 -30.27 -11.72
N LEU A 344 -23.38 -30.96 -12.74
CA LEU A 344 -21.97 -31.00 -13.07
C LEU A 344 -21.43 -29.68 -13.64
N ASP A 345 -22.19 -28.99 -14.47
CA ASP A 345 -21.78 -27.72 -15.09
C ASP A 345 -21.77 -26.58 -14.08
N ARG A 346 -22.72 -26.56 -13.16
CA ARG A 346 -22.71 -25.62 -12.02
C ARG A 346 -21.51 -25.83 -11.10
N PHE A 347 -21.14 -27.09 -10.85
CA PHE A 347 -19.92 -27.40 -10.07
C PHE A 347 -18.64 -26.95 -10.78
N ARG A 348 -18.55 -27.06 -12.09
CA ARG A 348 -17.43 -26.54 -12.88
C ARG A 348 -17.34 -25.02 -12.77
N LEU A 349 -18.46 -24.32 -12.84
CA LEU A 349 -18.53 -22.87 -12.73
C LEU A 349 -18.06 -22.39 -11.36
N ILE A 350 -18.54 -23.01 -10.28
CA ILE A 350 -18.11 -22.70 -8.89
C ILE A 350 -16.61 -22.96 -8.70
N LYS A 351 -16.09 -24.07 -9.23
CA LYS A 351 -14.67 -24.37 -9.18
C LYS A 351 -13.82 -23.32 -9.90
N ARG A 352 -14.26 -22.89 -11.11
CA ARG A 352 -13.59 -21.82 -11.87
C ARG A 352 -13.60 -20.50 -11.09
N PHE A 353 -14.74 -20.16 -10.49
CA PHE A 353 -14.85 -18.96 -9.65
C PHE A 353 -13.81 -18.97 -8.50
N TYR A 354 -13.74 -20.05 -7.72
CA TYR A 354 -12.76 -20.13 -6.63
C TYR A 354 -11.31 -20.08 -7.13
N LEU A 355 -11.02 -20.65 -8.30
CA LEU A 355 -9.69 -20.57 -8.90
C LEU A 355 -9.37 -19.15 -9.37
N VAL A 356 -10.32 -18.41 -9.93
CA VAL A 356 -10.14 -17.01 -10.34
C VAL A 356 -9.88 -16.13 -9.11
N VAL A 357 -10.67 -16.30 -8.04
CA VAL A 357 -10.50 -15.55 -6.80
C VAL A 357 -9.15 -15.86 -6.15
N LEU A 358 -8.76 -17.15 -6.10
CA LEU A 358 -7.46 -17.55 -5.58
C LEU A 358 -6.32 -16.95 -6.42
N GLY A 359 -6.42 -16.99 -7.76
CA GLY A 359 -5.46 -16.39 -8.67
C GLY A 359 -5.33 -14.87 -8.45
N TYR A 360 -6.45 -14.18 -8.28
CA TYR A 360 -6.48 -12.75 -7.96
C TYR A 360 -5.71 -12.43 -6.68
N PHE A 361 -5.99 -13.13 -5.58
CA PHE A 361 -5.29 -12.89 -4.31
C PHE A 361 -3.81 -13.23 -4.39
N LEU A 362 -3.44 -14.31 -5.07
CA LEU A 362 -2.03 -14.66 -5.25
C LEU A 362 -1.30 -13.59 -6.08
N MET A 363 -1.90 -13.13 -7.18
CA MET A 363 -1.29 -12.10 -8.04
C MET A 363 -1.17 -10.75 -7.34
N THR A 364 -2.23 -10.29 -6.65
CA THR A 364 -2.20 -8.97 -5.98
C THR A 364 -1.32 -8.95 -4.75
N ARG A 365 -1.14 -10.06 -4.03
CA ARG A 365 -0.31 -10.08 -2.80
C ARG A 365 1.12 -10.54 -3.08
N PHE A 366 1.29 -11.74 -3.67
CA PHE A 366 2.63 -12.28 -3.94
C PHE A 366 3.23 -11.71 -5.21
N GLY A 367 2.46 -11.62 -6.30
CA GLY A 367 2.96 -11.10 -7.58
C GLY A 367 3.41 -9.65 -7.46
N VAL A 368 2.61 -8.78 -6.87
CA VAL A 368 2.95 -7.36 -6.65
C VAL A 368 4.13 -7.22 -5.67
N PHE A 369 4.17 -8.01 -4.60
CA PHE A 369 5.30 -8.01 -3.67
C PHE A 369 6.63 -8.39 -4.36
N VAL A 370 6.64 -9.47 -5.13
CA VAL A 370 7.81 -9.90 -5.91
C VAL A 370 8.19 -8.82 -6.92
N LEU A 371 7.20 -8.21 -7.57
CA LEU A 371 7.43 -7.14 -8.53
C LEU A 371 8.12 -5.93 -7.87
N ARG A 372 7.64 -5.49 -6.71
CA ARG A 372 8.23 -4.39 -5.92
C ARG A 372 9.65 -4.66 -5.45
N THR A 373 10.01 -5.93 -5.23
CA THR A 373 11.37 -6.30 -4.80
C THR A 373 12.38 -6.41 -5.95
N ILE A 374 11.91 -6.68 -7.17
CA ILE A 374 12.79 -6.88 -8.34
C ILE A 374 12.95 -5.58 -9.14
N ILE A 375 11.92 -4.75 -9.19
CA ILE A 375 11.90 -3.55 -10.02
C ILE A 375 12.79 -2.46 -9.40
N ALA A 376 13.59 -1.79 -10.27
CA ALA A 376 14.36 -0.62 -9.89
C ALA A 376 13.42 0.52 -9.45
N TYR A 377 13.90 1.36 -8.54
CA TYR A 377 13.12 2.45 -7.93
C TYR A 377 12.48 3.41 -8.96
N GLU A 378 13.07 3.58 -10.14
CA GLU A 378 12.53 4.43 -11.21
C GLU A 378 11.22 3.88 -11.81
N TYR A 379 11.02 2.56 -11.76
CA TYR A 379 9.87 1.86 -12.33
C TYR A 379 8.87 1.38 -11.26
N GLU A 380 8.90 1.92 -10.05
CA GLU A 380 8.01 1.52 -8.95
C GLU A 380 6.52 1.68 -9.32
N TRP A 381 6.20 2.62 -10.22
CA TRP A 381 4.85 2.79 -10.79
C TRP A 381 4.32 1.55 -11.51
N VAL A 382 5.19 0.67 -12.04
CA VAL A 382 4.80 -0.57 -12.73
C VAL A 382 4.12 -1.55 -11.78
N SER A 383 4.52 -1.57 -10.51
CA SER A 383 3.87 -2.42 -9.50
C SER A 383 2.41 -2.00 -9.26
N ASN A 384 2.14 -0.69 -9.22
CA ASN A 384 0.79 -0.15 -9.09
C ASN A 384 -0.03 -0.37 -10.37
N LEU A 385 0.61 -0.24 -11.54
CA LEU A 385 -0.01 -0.58 -12.84
C LEU A 385 -0.46 -2.05 -12.87
N ALA A 386 0.41 -2.97 -12.43
CA ALA A 386 0.10 -4.39 -12.38
C ALA A 386 -1.06 -4.68 -11.42
N GLU A 387 -1.05 -4.10 -10.22
CA GLU A 387 -2.09 -4.26 -9.21
C GLU A 387 -3.46 -3.79 -9.73
N GLU A 388 -3.54 -2.59 -10.31
CA GLU A 388 -4.80 -2.06 -10.86
C GLU A 388 -5.27 -2.82 -12.10
N THR A 389 -4.34 -3.26 -12.96
CA THR A 389 -4.68 -4.09 -14.12
C THR A 389 -5.27 -5.44 -13.71
N VAL A 390 -4.65 -6.13 -12.74
CA VAL A 390 -5.16 -7.41 -12.22
C VAL A 390 -6.53 -7.22 -11.58
N THR A 391 -6.74 -6.14 -10.84
CA THR A 391 -8.02 -5.83 -10.19
C THR A 391 -9.12 -5.53 -11.24
N LEU A 392 -8.81 -4.77 -12.28
CA LEU A 392 -9.74 -4.49 -13.37
C LEU A 392 -10.12 -5.77 -14.13
N VAL A 393 -9.13 -6.59 -14.50
CA VAL A 393 -9.34 -7.89 -15.14
C VAL A 393 -10.20 -8.78 -14.25
N PHE A 394 -9.93 -8.83 -12.96
CA PHE A 394 -10.76 -9.57 -12.01
C PHE A 394 -12.21 -9.10 -12.01
N CYS A 395 -12.48 -7.79 -11.99
CA CYS A 395 -13.83 -7.24 -12.07
C CYS A 395 -14.53 -7.62 -13.38
N ILE A 396 -13.82 -7.61 -14.52
CA ILE A 396 -14.36 -8.02 -15.83
C ILE A 396 -14.70 -9.52 -15.84
N VAL A 397 -13.80 -10.37 -15.31
CA VAL A 397 -14.05 -11.81 -15.22
C VAL A 397 -15.24 -12.10 -14.31
N MET A 398 -15.34 -11.40 -13.18
CA MET A 398 -16.48 -11.49 -12.26
C MET A 398 -17.78 -11.12 -12.98
N PHE A 399 -17.80 -10.02 -13.74
CA PHE A 399 -18.93 -9.61 -14.55
C PHE A 399 -19.36 -10.71 -15.54
N TYR A 400 -18.41 -11.26 -16.28
CA TYR A 400 -18.69 -12.32 -17.24
C TYR A 400 -19.28 -13.57 -16.57
N MET A 401 -18.74 -13.95 -15.42
CA MET A 401 -19.25 -15.10 -14.65
C MET A 401 -20.68 -14.86 -14.13
N PHE A 402 -20.99 -13.64 -13.69
CA PHE A 402 -22.35 -13.29 -13.28
C PHE A 402 -23.36 -13.44 -14.41
N ARG A 403 -23.01 -12.95 -15.59
CA ARG A 403 -23.88 -13.04 -16.77
C ARG A 403 -24.16 -14.48 -17.20
N LEU A 404 -23.19 -15.38 -17.05
CA LEU A 404 -23.37 -16.80 -17.34
C LEU A 404 -24.37 -17.48 -16.39
N VAL A 405 -24.30 -17.15 -15.11
CA VAL A 405 -25.19 -17.73 -14.08
C VAL A 405 -26.64 -17.30 -14.30
N GLU A 406 -26.83 -16.04 -14.61
CA GLU A 406 -28.15 -15.49 -14.89
C GLU A 406 -28.81 -16.22 -16.06
N LYS A 407 -28.07 -16.48 -17.13
CA LYS A 407 -28.56 -17.21 -18.29
C LYS A 407 -28.98 -18.66 -17.95
N ASP A 408 -28.24 -19.34 -17.07
CA ASP A 408 -28.56 -20.69 -16.59
C ASP A 408 -29.82 -20.71 -15.71
N GLU A 409 -30.02 -19.73 -14.82
CA GLU A 409 -31.24 -19.64 -14.00
C GLU A 409 -32.50 -19.44 -14.87
N TYR A 410 -32.39 -18.64 -15.92
CA TYR A 410 -33.52 -18.44 -16.87
C TYR A 410 -33.84 -19.70 -17.69
N SER A 411 -32.84 -20.45 -18.14
CA SER A 411 -33.07 -21.70 -18.88
C SER A 411 -33.78 -22.73 -18.02
N VAL A 412 -33.46 -22.81 -16.74
CA VAL A 412 -34.10 -23.73 -15.77
C VAL A 412 -35.55 -23.31 -15.47
N LEU A 413 -35.79 -22.00 -15.28
CA LEU A 413 -37.17 -21.51 -15.08
C LEU A 413 -38.02 -21.70 -16.31
N ALA A 414 -37.50 -21.50 -17.52
CA ALA A 414 -38.20 -21.74 -18.77
C ALA A 414 -38.56 -23.23 -18.96
N GLU A 415 -37.66 -24.15 -18.58
CA GLU A 415 -37.92 -25.60 -18.61
C GLU A 415 -39.02 -26.04 -17.63
N ILE A 416 -39.06 -25.43 -16.42
CA ILE A 416 -40.08 -25.71 -15.41
C ILE A 416 -41.47 -25.23 -15.91
N VAL A 417 -41.52 -24.02 -16.49
CA VAL A 417 -42.76 -23.42 -17.00
C VAL A 417 -43.30 -24.17 -18.26
N VAL A 418 -42.43 -24.80 -19.02
CA VAL A 418 -42.85 -25.58 -20.22
C VAL A 418 -43.34 -26.99 -19.83
N ASN A 419 -42.94 -27.49 -18.65
CA ASN A 419 -43.34 -28.82 -18.14
C ASN A 419 -44.54 -28.77 -17.18
N GLU A 420 -45.09 -27.60 -16.85
CA GLU A 420 -46.42 -27.39 -16.26
C GLU A 420 -47.49 -27.10 -17.32
#